data_1661ae386ef7feb7fa69a0f584acaa9a
#
_entry.id   1661ae386ef7feb7fa69a0f584acaa9a
#
_cell.length_a   1.000
_cell.length_b   1.000
_cell.length_c   1.000
_cell.angle_alpha   90.00
_cell.angle_beta   90.00
_cell.angle_gamma   90.00
#
_symmetry.space_group_name_H-M   'P 1'
#
loop_
_entity.id
_entity.type
_entity.pdbx_description
1 polymer ?
#
loop_
_entity_poly.entity_id
_entity_poly.type
_entity_poly.pdbx_seq_one_letter_code
_entity_poly.pdbx_strand_id
1 'polypeptide(L)'
;MVWSLISKKPNRGTSLLALFIDIEEKWREGFREWLEKDMFTARLNIGFRACASYNILSSVSDLSSRSSKYLTVYEVDTLGDLYSSPYQNLRKFRDKTDLEFHERFINPHRYTLNWIGPELSGGGKSFSRFLQIDRFRIPEDNIQNFNSWLVDQYFPYCDEESRIERVRRYFSIEGEKLHFLLHEFSDIGLLQDKSWSNMQRDSAWSEVDWFAGMPTIYERVVHAH
;
A
#
# COMPACT_ATOMS: atom_id res chain seq x y z
N MET A 1 0.24 23.23 -17.52
CA MET A 1 -0.48 22.15 -18.23
C MET A 1 -0.19 20.76 -17.61
N VAL A 2 -0.10 20.72 -16.28
CA VAL A 2 0.27 19.53 -15.49
C VAL A 2 -0.84 18.46 -15.47
N TRP A 3 -2.10 18.86 -15.65
CA TRP A 3 -3.27 17.98 -15.56
C TRP A 3 -3.41 16.95 -16.69
N SER A 4 -2.62 17.03 -17.75
CA SER A 4 -2.65 16.03 -18.84
C SER A 4 -1.82 14.79 -18.54
N LEU A 5 -0.86 14.89 -17.63
CA LEU A 5 0.06 13.81 -17.28
C LEU A 5 -0.45 12.96 -16.11
N ILE A 6 -1.27 13.54 -15.23
CA ILE A 6 -1.81 12.82 -14.07
C ILE A 6 -3.15 12.22 -14.43
N SER A 7 -3.26 10.90 -14.36
CA SER A 7 -4.53 10.21 -14.61
C SER A 7 -5.58 10.69 -13.62
N LYS A 8 -6.70 11.19 -14.13
CA LYS A 8 -7.86 11.59 -13.31
C LYS A 8 -8.69 10.41 -12.82
N LYS A 9 -8.46 9.23 -13.40
CA LYS A 9 -9.11 7.98 -13.01
C LYS A 9 -8.06 6.91 -12.87
N PRO A 10 -8.14 6.07 -11.83
CA PRO A 10 -7.21 4.96 -11.68
C PRO A 10 -7.36 4.00 -12.87
N ASN A 11 -6.24 3.53 -13.39
CA ASN A 11 -6.22 2.51 -14.44
C ASN A 11 -6.67 1.13 -13.93
N ARG A 12 -6.84 1.02 -12.62
CA ARG A 12 -7.20 -0.18 -11.88
C ARG A 12 -8.27 0.12 -10.86
N GLY A 13 -8.47 -0.82 -9.93
CA GLY A 13 -9.43 -0.69 -8.86
C GLY A 13 -9.24 0.54 -7.99
N THR A 14 -10.34 1.08 -7.53
CA THR A 14 -10.35 2.31 -6.72
C THR A 14 -10.15 2.05 -5.24
N SER A 15 -10.08 0.79 -4.80
CA SER A 15 -9.97 0.48 -3.39
C SER A 15 -8.98 -0.63 -3.12
N LEU A 16 -8.36 -0.56 -1.94
CA LEU A 16 -7.44 -1.56 -1.43
C LEU A 16 -7.88 -2.05 -0.05
N LEU A 17 -7.65 -3.32 0.20
CA LEU A 17 -7.56 -3.85 1.55
C LEU A 17 -6.07 -4.02 1.86
N ALA A 18 -5.58 -3.39 2.92
CA ALA A 18 -4.21 -3.52 3.39
C ALA A 18 -4.19 -4.13 4.79
N LEU A 19 -3.40 -5.19 4.96
CA LEU A 19 -3.22 -5.89 6.22
C LEU A 19 -1.75 -5.87 6.61
N PHE A 20 -1.43 -5.19 7.68
CA PHE A 20 -0.10 -5.15 8.29
C PHE A 20 -0.10 -6.09 9.48
N ILE A 21 0.83 -7.03 9.53
CA ILE A 21 0.94 -8.02 10.60
C ILE A 21 2.39 -8.33 10.92
N ASP A 22 2.58 -8.91 12.10
CA ASP A 22 3.75 -9.70 12.42
C ASP A 22 3.33 -11.15 12.59
N ILE A 23 4.26 -12.06 12.37
CA ILE A 23 4.11 -13.50 12.57
C ILE A 23 5.45 -14.07 13.06
N GLU A 24 5.42 -15.09 13.90
CA GLU A 24 6.64 -15.74 14.35
C GLU A 24 7.40 -16.39 13.18
N GLU A 25 8.72 -16.29 13.20
CA GLU A 25 9.60 -16.78 12.12
C GLU A 25 9.34 -18.23 11.72
N LYS A 26 9.05 -19.08 12.70
CA LYS A 26 8.76 -20.52 12.45
C LYS A 26 7.52 -20.77 11.57
N TRP A 27 6.61 -19.77 11.45
CA TRP A 27 5.38 -19.87 10.65
C TRP A 27 5.48 -19.17 9.29
N ARG A 28 6.57 -18.47 9.02
CA ARG A 28 6.74 -17.60 7.85
C ARG A 28 6.53 -18.33 6.52
N GLU A 29 7.16 -19.50 6.37
CA GLU A 29 7.06 -20.26 5.12
C GLU A 29 5.64 -20.81 4.90
N GLY A 30 5.03 -21.39 5.93
CA GLY A 30 3.65 -21.87 5.84
C GLY A 30 2.65 -20.72 5.61
N PHE A 31 2.89 -19.55 6.18
CA PHE A 31 2.08 -18.36 5.92
C PHE A 31 2.17 -17.92 4.46
N ARG A 32 3.37 -17.88 3.88
CA ARG A 32 3.57 -17.56 2.47
C ARG A 32 2.85 -18.55 1.56
N GLU A 33 2.99 -19.85 1.83
CA GLU A 33 2.37 -20.92 1.07
C GLU A 33 0.83 -20.82 1.13
N TRP A 34 0.26 -20.60 2.32
CA TRP A 34 -1.17 -20.39 2.51
C TRP A 34 -1.68 -19.15 1.77
N LEU A 35 -0.97 -18.03 1.81
CA LEU A 35 -1.33 -16.83 1.03
C LEU A 35 -1.40 -17.14 -0.45
N GLU A 36 -0.39 -17.80 -1.00
CA GLU A 36 -0.25 -18.08 -2.43
C GLU A 36 -1.30 -19.08 -2.92
N LYS A 37 -1.47 -20.19 -2.22
CA LYS A 37 -2.31 -21.30 -2.67
C LYS A 37 -3.79 -21.09 -2.37
N ASP A 38 -4.10 -20.57 -1.18
CA ASP A 38 -5.46 -20.53 -0.67
C ASP A 38 -6.03 -19.11 -0.69
N MET A 39 -5.39 -18.18 0.01
CA MET A 39 -5.95 -16.85 0.25
C MET A 39 -6.08 -16.00 -1.00
N PHE A 40 -5.06 -15.97 -1.84
CA PHE A 40 -5.10 -15.16 -3.06
C PHE A 40 -6.04 -15.78 -4.08
N THR A 41 -6.00 -17.09 -4.24
CA THR A 41 -6.92 -17.83 -5.12
C THR A 41 -8.38 -17.58 -4.72
N ALA A 42 -8.71 -17.69 -3.44
CA ALA A 42 -10.07 -17.46 -2.95
C ALA A 42 -10.57 -16.03 -3.24
N ARG A 43 -9.69 -15.03 -3.14
CA ARG A 43 -10.04 -13.63 -3.42
C ARG A 43 -10.18 -13.32 -4.90
N LEU A 44 -9.29 -13.84 -5.73
CA LEU A 44 -9.40 -13.68 -7.18
C LEU A 44 -10.70 -14.32 -7.70
N ASN A 45 -11.09 -15.48 -7.17
CA ASN A 45 -12.32 -16.18 -7.55
C ASN A 45 -13.61 -15.39 -7.23
N ILE A 46 -13.56 -14.46 -6.29
CA ILE A 46 -14.69 -13.57 -5.96
C ILE A 46 -14.59 -12.18 -6.59
N GLY A 47 -13.65 -11.99 -7.52
CA GLY A 47 -13.53 -10.77 -8.33
C GLY A 47 -12.51 -9.75 -7.85
N PHE A 48 -11.61 -10.10 -6.93
CA PHE A 48 -10.48 -9.22 -6.62
C PHE A 48 -9.55 -9.14 -7.83
N ARG A 49 -8.96 -7.98 -8.07
CA ARG A 49 -8.13 -7.73 -9.26
C ARG A 49 -6.70 -8.21 -9.12
N ALA A 50 -6.13 -8.01 -7.95
CA ALA A 50 -4.75 -8.40 -7.66
C ALA A 50 -4.53 -8.55 -6.16
N CYS A 51 -3.60 -9.42 -5.81
CA CYS A 51 -3.17 -9.69 -4.46
C CYS A 51 -1.64 -9.67 -4.42
N ALA A 52 -1.05 -9.09 -3.39
CA ALA A 52 0.38 -9.17 -3.18
C ALA A 52 0.73 -9.21 -1.69
N SER A 53 1.78 -9.94 -1.35
CA SER A 53 2.37 -9.94 -0.02
C SER A 53 3.82 -9.46 -0.09
N TYR A 54 4.20 -8.72 0.92
CA TYR A 54 5.46 -8.02 1.02
C TYR A 54 6.11 -8.27 2.36
N ASN A 55 7.43 -8.34 2.36
CA ASN A 55 8.26 -8.28 3.57
C ASN A 55 8.89 -6.90 3.69
N ILE A 56 9.03 -6.43 4.92
CA ILE A 56 9.77 -5.20 5.20
C ILE A 56 11.24 -5.36 4.79
N LEU A 57 11.81 -4.34 4.16
CA LEU A 57 13.22 -4.28 3.87
C LEU A 57 13.96 -3.74 5.09
N SER A 58 14.64 -4.61 5.82
CA SER A 58 15.40 -4.25 7.04
C SER A 58 16.59 -3.33 6.79
N SER A 59 17.00 -3.17 5.53
CA SER A 59 18.19 -2.39 5.16
C SER A 59 17.99 -0.87 5.16
N VAL A 60 16.77 -0.38 5.31
CA VAL A 60 16.49 1.03 5.04
C VAL A 60 16.35 1.89 6.30
N SER A 61 16.14 1.34 7.49
CA SER A 61 16.17 2.15 8.71
C SER A 61 16.12 1.37 10.02
N ASP A 62 16.73 1.93 11.07
CA ASP A 62 16.52 1.57 12.49
C ASP A 62 15.05 1.75 12.95
N LEU A 63 14.18 2.27 12.08
CA LEU A 63 12.77 2.55 12.32
C LEU A 63 11.87 1.33 12.08
N SER A 64 12.44 0.24 11.57
CA SER A 64 11.73 -1.02 11.31
C SER A 64 11.05 -1.62 12.55
N SER A 65 11.48 -1.24 13.76
CA SER A 65 10.88 -1.75 15.01
C SER A 65 9.44 -1.31 15.27
N ARG A 66 8.96 -0.28 14.56
CA ARG A 66 7.59 0.25 14.70
C ARG A 66 6.66 -0.11 13.55
N SER A 67 7.20 -0.67 12.47
CA SER A 67 6.44 -1.08 11.30
C SER A 67 6.29 -2.60 11.27
N SER A 68 5.11 -3.09 10.89
CA SER A 68 4.86 -4.52 10.77
C SER A 68 5.77 -5.14 9.70
N LYS A 69 6.27 -6.33 9.97
CA LYS A 69 7.21 -7.04 9.09
C LYS A 69 6.57 -7.51 7.80
N TYR A 70 5.28 -7.75 7.82
CA TYR A 70 4.53 -8.26 6.68
C TYR A 70 3.39 -7.31 6.32
N LEU A 71 3.21 -7.12 5.03
CA LEU A 71 2.11 -6.38 4.46
C LEU A 71 1.45 -7.23 3.39
N THR A 72 0.15 -7.43 3.48
CA THR A 72 -0.64 -8.02 2.40
C THR A 72 -1.62 -7.00 1.87
N VAL A 73 -1.64 -6.80 0.56
CA VAL A 73 -2.54 -5.88 -0.13
C VAL A 73 -3.41 -6.61 -1.15
N TYR A 74 -4.64 -6.17 -1.23
CA TYR A 74 -5.64 -6.71 -2.16
C TYR A 74 -6.31 -5.56 -2.88
N GLU A 75 -6.29 -5.58 -4.21
CA GLU A 75 -6.89 -4.57 -5.06
C GLU A 75 -8.28 -5.03 -5.52
N VAL A 76 -9.26 -4.15 -5.41
CA VAL A 76 -10.65 -4.37 -5.87
C VAL A 76 -11.11 -3.23 -6.75
N ASP A 77 -12.16 -3.45 -7.55
CA ASP A 77 -12.70 -2.42 -8.45
C ASP A 77 -13.26 -1.23 -7.70
N THR A 78 -14.02 -1.51 -6.67
CA THR A 78 -14.71 -0.48 -5.88
C THR A 78 -14.66 -0.81 -4.39
N LEU A 79 -14.89 0.22 -3.59
CA LEU A 79 -15.08 0.04 -2.14
C LEU A 79 -16.22 -0.95 -1.82
N GLY A 80 -17.27 -0.97 -2.66
CA GLY A 80 -18.41 -1.87 -2.50
C GLY A 80 -18.04 -3.36 -2.53
N ASP A 81 -17.00 -3.74 -3.28
CA ASP A 81 -16.56 -5.13 -3.38
C ASP A 81 -16.09 -5.68 -2.03
N LEU A 82 -15.50 -4.82 -1.18
CA LEU A 82 -15.09 -5.17 0.17
C LEU A 82 -16.27 -5.34 1.16
N TYR A 83 -17.48 -4.94 0.76
CA TYR A 83 -18.71 -5.11 1.51
C TYR A 83 -19.68 -6.07 0.84
N SER A 84 -19.32 -6.63 -0.31
CA SER A 84 -20.14 -7.55 -1.08
C SER A 84 -20.40 -8.88 -0.34
N SER A 85 -21.53 -9.52 -0.64
CA SER A 85 -21.86 -10.81 -0.06
C SER A 85 -20.79 -11.89 -0.30
N PRO A 86 -20.18 -12.02 -1.50
CA PRO A 86 -19.10 -12.97 -1.72
C PRO A 86 -17.93 -12.78 -0.75
N TYR A 87 -17.47 -11.54 -0.57
CA TYR A 87 -16.36 -11.26 0.33
C TYR A 87 -16.76 -11.44 1.81
N GLN A 88 -17.97 -11.02 2.21
CA GLN A 88 -18.44 -11.23 3.59
C GLN A 88 -18.59 -12.71 3.91
N ASN A 89 -19.05 -13.53 2.96
CA ASN A 89 -19.10 -14.98 3.13
C ASN A 89 -17.71 -15.59 3.28
N LEU A 90 -16.74 -15.17 2.48
CA LEU A 90 -15.35 -15.61 2.62
C LEU A 90 -14.77 -15.30 4.01
N ARG A 91 -15.11 -14.14 4.58
CA ARG A 91 -14.70 -13.78 5.94
C ARG A 91 -15.43 -14.57 7.04
N LYS A 92 -16.69 -14.92 6.82
CA LYS A 92 -17.54 -15.59 7.81
C LYS A 92 -17.31 -17.10 7.86
N PHE A 93 -17.10 -17.72 6.71
CA PHE A 93 -16.99 -19.17 6.56
C PHE A 93 -15.54 -19.57 6.27
N ARG A 94 -14.67 -19.30 7.24
CA ARG A 94 -13.26 -19.64 7.18
C ARG A 94 -13.05 -21.13 7.40
N ASP A 95 -12.15 -21.74 6.63
CA ASP A 95 -11.68 -23.08 6.89
C ASP A 95 -10.72 -23.13 8.10
N LYS A 96 -10.32 -24.34 8.47
CA LYS A 96 -9.44 -24.55 9.62
C LYS A 96 -8.08 -23.88 9.46
N THR A 97 -7.48 -23.96 8.28
CA THR A 97 -6.18 -23.39 7.99
C THR A 97 -6.20 -21.85 8.04
N ASP A 98 -7.26 -21.24 7.48
CA ASP A 98 -7.48 -19.80 7.53
C ASP A 98 -7.63 -19.32 8.99
N LEU A 99 -8.40 -20.02 9.82
CA LEU A 99 -8.54 -19.71 11.25
C LEU A 99 -7.21 -19.81 11.98
N GLU A 100 -6.45 -20.88 11.77
CA GLU A 100 -5.16 -21.11 12.41
C GLU A 100 -4.14 -20.00 12.09
N PHE A 101 -4.07 -19.51 10.85
CA PHE A 101 -3.16 -18.42 10.51
C PHE A 101 -3.64 -17.08 11.09
N HIS A 102 -4.94 -16.82 11.11
CA HIS A 102 -5.46 -15.59 11.72
C HIS A 102 -5.20 -15.53 13.24
N GLU A 103 -5.21 -16.65 13.94
CA GLU A 103 -4.86 -16.72 15.36
C GLU A 103 -3.38 -16.45 15.64
N ARG A 104 -2.51 -16.66 14.64
CA ARG A 104 -1.06 -16.42 14.73
C ARG A 104 -0.64 -15.00 14.39
N PHE A 105 -1.55 -14.14 13.94
CA PHE A 105 -1.24 -12.76 13.64
C PHE A 105 -0.93 -11.99 14.93
N ILE A 106 0.22 -11.32 14.92
CA ILE A 106 0.67 -10.45 15.99
C ILE A 106 0.48 -9.00 15.52
N ASN A 107 -0.10 -8.18 16.37
CA ASN A 107 -0.37 -6.76 16.10
C ASN A 107 -1.03 -6.48 14.73
N PRO A 108 -2.15 -7.13 14.40
CA PRO A 108 -2.77 -6.94 13.10
C PRO A 108 -3.40 -5.56 12.98
N HIS A 109 -3.03 -4.83 11.93
CA HIS A 109 -3.65 -3.57 11.53
C HIS A 109 -4.27 -3.74 10.15
N ARG A 110 -5.60 -3.68 10.08
CA ARG A 110 -6.35 -3.82 8.85
C ARG A 110 -6.92 -2.47 8.44
N TYR A 111 -6.69 -2.10 7.19
CA TYR A 111 -7.20 -0.88 6.58
C TYR A 111 -8.02 -1.20 5.34
N THR A 112 -9.21 -0.61 5.26
CA THR A 112 -9.96 -0.49 4.02
C THR A 112 -9.69 0.89 3.45
N LEU A 113 -9.05 0.93 2.30
CA LEU A 113 -8.54 2.15 1.67
C LEU A 113 -9.36 2.49 0.44
N ASN A 114 -9.79 3.75 0.35
CA ASN A 114 -10.45 4.27 -0.83
C ASN A 114 -9.56 5.29 -1.54
N TRP A 115 -9.46 5.18 -2.86
CA TRP A 115 -8.70 6.11 -3.67
C TRP A 115 -9.27 7.54 -3.59
N ILE A 116 -8.40 8.52 -3.41
CA ILE A 116 -8.76 9.94 -3.34
C ILE A 116 -8.04 10.79 -4.38
N GLY A 117 -7.29 10.16 -5.31
CA GLY A 117 -6.54 10.83 -6.40
C GLY A 117 -5.62 11.95 -5.95
N PRO A 118 -4.83 12.51 -6.85
CA PRO A 118 -4.55 11.99 -8.17
C PRO A 118 -3.76 10.66 -8.15
N GLU A 119 -3.55 10.06 -9.30
CA GLU A 119 -2.73 8.86 -9.48
C GLU A 119 -1.73 9.10 -10.61
N LEU A 120 -0.49 8.71 -10.38
CA LEU A 120 0.49 8.48 -11.42
C LEU A 120 0.50 6.99 -11.75
N SER A 121 0.30 6.65 -13.01
CA SER A 121 0.25 5.27 -13.45
C SER A 121 1.18 5.02 -14.62
N GLY A 122 2.20 4.22 -14.39
CA GLY A 122 3.19 3.79 -15.38
C GLY A 122 2.79 2.55 -16.18
N GLY A 123 1.53 2.16 -16.23
CA GLY A 123 1.07 1.03 -17.07
C GLY A 123 1.38 -0.37 -16.52
N GLY A 124 1.90 -0.50 -15.33
CA GLY A 124 2.14 -1.79 -14.66
C GLY A 124 0.84 -2.60 -14.48
N LYS A 125 0.88 -3.93 -14.73
CA LYS A 125 -0.31 -4.81 -14.68
C LYS A 125 -0.61 -5.37 -13.30
N SER A 126 0.33 -5.33 -12.37
CA SER A 126 0.22 -5.85 -11.01
C SER A 126 1.01 -4.98 -10.04
N PHE A 127 0.94 -5.27 -8.77
CA PHE A 127 1.78 -4.63 -7.76
C PHE A 127 3.26 -4.79 -8.08
N SER A 128 4.04 -3.71 -7.95
CA SER A 128 5.47 -3.68 -8.26
C SER A 128 6.31 -4.47 -7.26
N ARG A 129 7.58 -4.71 -7.60
CA ARG A 129 8.49 -5.46 -6.72
C ARG A 129 8.74 -4.73 -5.41
N PHE A 130 8.93 -3.42 -5.46
CA PHE A 130 9.16 -2.61 -4.28
C PHE A 130 8.00 -1.65 -4.05
N LEU A 131 7.67 -1.45 -2.80
CA LEU A 131 6.56 -0.62 -2.36
C LEU A 131 7.00 0.22 -1.15
N GLN A 132 7.01 1.55 -1.30
CA GLN A 132 7.05 2.45 -0.16
C GLN A 132 5.63 2.83 0.22
N ILE A 133 5.34 2.79 1.50
CA ILE A 133 4.06 3.26 2.05
C ILE A 133 4.29 4.36 3.06
N ASP A 134 3.72 5.50 2.76
CA ASP A 134 3.66 6.65 3.64
C ASP A 134 2.28 6.69 4.31
N ARG A 135 2.26 6.76 5.64
CA ARG A 135 1.03 6.83 6.44
C ARG A 135 1.05 8.08 7.30
N PHE A 136 0.08 8.96 7.13
CA PHE A 136 0.10 10.26 7.79
C PHE A 136 -1.29 10.86 7.95
N ARG A 137 -1.40 11.87 8.82
CA ARG A 137 -2.51 12.81 8.90
C ARG A 137 -2.06 14.16 8.38
N ILE A 138 -2.99 14.90 7.79
CA ILE A 138 -2.75 16.28 7.40
C ILE A 138 -3.57 17.14 8.36
N PRO A 139 -2.93 18.01 9.16
CA PRO A 139 -3.65 19.00 9.96
C PRO A 139 -4.57 19.85 9.08
N GLU A 140 -5.72 20.24 9.61
CA GLU A 140 -6.76 20.92 8.83
C GLU A 140 -6.23 22.19 8.14
N ASP A 141 -5.43 22.98 8.86
CA ASP A 141 -4.84 24.22 8.36
C ASP A 141 -3.84 23.99 7.21
N ASN A 142 -3.28 22.80 7.09
CA ASN A 142 -2.25 22.45 6.10
C ASN A 142 -2.81 21.70 4.88
N ILE A 143 -4.08 21.26 4.92
CA ILE A 143 -4.68 20.41 3.87
C ILE A 143 -4.54 21.01 2.49
N GLN A 144 -4.85 22.29 2.32
CA GLN A 144 -4.83 22.95 1.03
C GLN A 144 -3.40 23.07 0.48
N ASN A 145 -2.47 23.54 1.30
CA ASN A 145 -1.07 23.73 0.91
C ASN A 145 -0.42 22.37 0.54
N PHE A 146 -0.60 21.38 1.39
CA PHE A 146 -0.07 20.04 1.14
C PHE A 146 -0.64 19.43 -0.14
N ASN A 147 -1.95 19.56 -0.39
CA ASN A 147 -2.57 19.04 -1.61
C ASN A 147 -2.08 19.79 -2.87
N SER A 148 -1.91 21.11 -2.80
CA SER A 148 -1.33 21.88 -3.91
C SER A 148 0.10 21.43 -4.20
N TRP A 149 0.93 21.30 -3.18
CA TRP A 149 2.29 20.80 -3.33
C TRP A 149 2.34 19.38 -3.94
N LEU A 150 1.48 18.46 -3.48
CA LEU A 150 1.40 17.13 -4.08
C LEU A 150 1.13 17.18 -5.58
N VAL A 151 0.17 18.01 -6.01
CA VAL A 151 -0.25 18.09 -7.41
C VAL A 151 0.75 18.87 -8.27
N ASP A 152 1.28 19.96 -7.75
CA ASP A 152 2.08 20.91 -8.54
C ASP A 152 3.57 20.58 -8.55
N GLN A 153 4.06 19.82 -7.57
CA GLN A 153 5.48 19.50 -7.43
C GLN A 153 5.76 18.00 -7.29
N TYR A 154 5.10 17.33 -6.35
CA TYR A 154 5.44 15.96 -6.00
C TYR A 154 5.10 14.93 -7.09
N PHE A 155 3.86 14.94 -7.56
CA PHE A 155 3.45 14.04 -8.64
C PHE A 155 4.19 14.28 -9.96
N PRO A 156 4.44 15.53 -10.41
CA PRO A 156 5.30 15.79 -11.56
C PRO A 156 6.73 15.24 -11.41
N TYR A 157 7.33 15.42 -10.24
CA TYR A 157 8.64 14.82 -9.96
C TYR A 157 8.60 13.29 -10.08
N CYS A 158 7.60 12.64 -9.52
CA CYS A 158 7.43 11.20 -9.61
C CYS A 158 7.21 10.73 -11.06
N ASP A 159 6.55 11.53 -11.90
CA ASP A 159 6.30 11.22 -13.32
C ASP A 159 7.59 11.27 -14.17
N GLU A 160 8.53 12.13 -13.81
CA GLU A 160 9.82 12.24 -14.47
C GLU A 160 10.79 11.11 -14.08
N GLU A 161 10.58 10.47 -12.94
CA GLU A 161 11.45 9.39 -12.44
C GLU A 161 11.04 8.02 -12.99
N SER A 162 11.77 7.55 -13.97
CA SER A 162 11.44 6.33 -14.74
C SER A 162 11.39 5.03 -13.92
N ARG A 163 12.00 5.00 -12.72
CA ARG A 163 11.97 3.85 -11.81
C ARG A 163 10.70 3.78 -10.98
N ILE A 164 9.93 4.89 -10.90
CA ILE A 164 8.63 4.92 -10.26
C ILE A 164 7.58 4.43 -11.25
N GLU A 165 7.01 3.28 -10.98
CA GLU A 165 6.02 2.66 -11.86
C GLU A 165 4.61 3.17 -11.59
N ARG A 166 4.32 3.53 -10.31
CA ARG A 166 2.99 4.03 -9.93
C ARG A 166 3.06 4.75 -8.58
N VAL A 167 2.31 5.84 -8.46
CA VAL A 167 2.04 6.51 -7.18
C VAL A 167 0.54 6.63 -7.02
N ARG A 168 0.01 6.17 -5.88
CA ARG A 168 -1.43 6.18 -5.60
C ARG A 168 -1.71 6.73 -4.21
N ARG A 169 -2.72 7.58 -4.12
CA ARG A 169 -3.15 8.16 -2.86
C ARG A 169 -4.49 7.61 -2.41
N TYR A 170 -4.55 7.22 -1.15
CA TYR A 170 -5.75 6.68 -0.52
C TYR A 170 -6.05 7.36 0.80
N PHE A 171 -7.30 7.21 1.24
CA PHE A 171 -7.72 7.51 2.60
C PHE A 171 -8.38 6.26 3.21
N SER A 172 -8.10 6.02 4.50
CA SER A 172 -8.66 4.84 5.20
C SER A 172 -10.12 5.08 5.60
N ILE A 173 -10.99 4.18 5.13
CA ILE A 173 -12.41 4.14 5.52
C ILE A 173 -12.60 3.33 6.79
N GLU A 174 -11.86 2.23 6.93
CA GLU A 174 -11.78 1.42 8.15
C GLU A 174 -10.33 1.34 8.63
N GLY A 175 -10.18 1.21 9.93
CA GLY A 175 -8.92 1.31 10.63
C GLY A 175 -8.66 2.74 11.12
N GLU A 176 -7.42 3.03 11.46
CA GLU A 176 -6.98 4.38 11.82
C GLU A 176 -7.21 5.34 10.65
N LYS A 177 -7.75 6.54 10.92
CA LYS A 177 -8.06 7.54 9.87
C LYS A 177 -6.79 8.25 9.39
N LEU A 178 -6.25 7.74 8.29
CA LEU A 178 -4.95 8.14 7.74
C LEU A 178 -5.04 8.35 6.23
N HIS A 179 -4.19 9.23 5.74
CA HIS A 179 -3.77 9.23 4.35
C HIS A 179 -2.71 8.15 4.12
N PHE A 180 -2.78 7.53 2.97
CA PHE A 180 -1.80 6.58 2.47
C PHE A 180 -1.30 7.07 1.13
N LEU A 181 0.02 7.14 0.97
CA LEU A 181 0.65 7.36 -0.32
C LEU A 181 1.52 6.13 -0.62
N LEU A 182 1.19 5.45 -1.71
CA LEU A 182 1.85 4.22 -2.13
C LEU A 182 2.71 4.53 -3.35
N HIS A 183 4.03 4.32 -3.21
CA HIS A 183 4.99 4.42 -4.31
C HIS A 183 5.43 3.02 -4.70
N GLU A 184 5.12 2.66 -5.91
CA GLU A 184 5.51 1.39 -6.51
C GLU A 184 6.66 1.61 -7.47
N PHE A 185 7.76 0.89 -7.28
CA PHE A 185 8.97 1.07 -8.08
C PHE A 185 9.68 -0.24 -8.40
N SER A 186 10.45 -0.21 -9.49
CA SER A 186 11.14 -1.39 -10.04
C SER A 186 12.52 -1.60 -9.45
N ASP A 187 13.18 -0.50 -9.03
CA ASP A 187 14.56 -0.52 -8.58
C ASP A 187 14.73 0.18 -7.23
N ILE A 188 15.25 -0.56 -6.25
CA ILE A 188 15.52 -0.06 -4.90
C ILE A 188 16.65 1.00 -4.88
N GLY A 189 17.49 1.05 -5.90
CA GLY A 189 18.54 2.06 -6.04
C GLY A 189 18.00 3.50 -6.01
N LEU A 190 16.73 3.70 -6.37
CA LEU A 190 16.04 4.99 -6.22
C LEU A 190 16.19 5.59 -4.82
N LEU A 191 16.12 4.76 -3.78
CA LEU A 191 16.16 5.21 -2.38
C LEU A 191 17.52 5.79 -1.96
N GLN A 192 18.58 5.52 -2.73
CA GLN A 192 19.93 6.02 -2.49
C GLN A 192 20.20 7.34 -3.21
N ASP A 193 19.29 7.77 -4.09
CA ASP A 193 19.47 8.98 -4.87
C ASP A 193 19.23 10.24 -4.04
N LYS A 194 20.09 11.23 -4.25
CA LYS A 194 19.95 12.53 -3.58
C LYS A 194 18.67 13.27 -3.97
N SER A 195 18.24 13.14 -5.22
CA SER A 195 17.00 13.75 -5.72
C SER A 195 15.79 13.20 -4.98
N TRP A 196 15.68 11.87 -4.84
CA TRP A 196 14.64 11.21 -4.06
C TRP A 196 14.70 11.63 -2.59
N SER A 197 15.90 11.57 -1.98
CA SER A 197 16.10 11.99 -0.59
C SER A 197 15.72 13.46 -0.35
N ASN A 198 16.00 14.34 -1.30
CA ASN A 198 15.63 15.77 -1.20
C ASN A 198 14.10 15.92 -1.28
N MET A 199 13.45 15.24 -2.22
CA MET A 199 11.99 15.26 -2.35
C MET A 199 11.30 14.71 -1.09
N GLN A 200 11.86 13.65 -0.48
CA GLN A 200 11.35 13.08 0.78
C GLN A 200 11.60 13.97 2.01
N ARG A 201 12.47 14.98 1.88
CA ARG A 201 12.77 15.96 2.93
C ARG A 201 12.20 17.35 2.63
N ASP A 202 11.38 17.47 1.60
CA ASP A 202 10.71 18.73 1.31
C ASP A 202 9.95 19.24 2.54
N SER A 203 9.91 20.55 2.69
CA SER A 203 9.27 21.21 3.84
C SER A 203 7.78 20.85 3.98
N ALA A 204 7.10 20.54 2.87
CA ALA A 204 5.70 20.10 2.90
C ALA A 204 5.50 18.83 3.75
N TRP A 205 6.49 17.94 3.78
CA TRP A 205 6.44 16.75 4.64
C TRP A 205 6.55 17.08 6.14
N SER A 206 7.08 18.22 6.52
CA SER A 206 7.09 18.68 7.91
C SER A 206 5.72 19.13 8.41
N GLU A 207 4.78 19.35 7.50
CA GLU A 207 3.41 19.80 7.78
C GLU A 207 2.44 18.66 8.08
N VAL A 208 2.90 17.41 8.02
CA VAL A 208 2.07 16.22 8.27
C VAL A 208 2.44 15.52 9.57
N ASP A 209 1.45 14.89 10.19
CA ASP A 209 1.66 14.01 11.34
C ASP A 209 1.89 12.58 10.86
N TRP A 210 3.13 12.12 10.92
CA TRP A 210 3.50 10.78 10.53
C TRP A 210 2.92 9.73 11.48
N PHE A 211 2.24 8.74 10.91
CA PHE A 211 1.81 7.56 11.64
C PHE A 211 2.90 6.47 11.57
N ALA A 212 3.22 5.88 12.73
CA ALA A 212 4.33 4.94 12.88
C ALA A 212 5.71 5.50 12.47
N GLY A 213 5.80 6.83 12.40
CA GLY A 213 7.06 7.60 12.44
C GLY A 213 7.76 7.82 11.14
N MET A 214 7.58 7.03 10.06
CA MET A 214 8.33 7.22 8.79
C MET A 214 7.78 6.36 7.66
N PRO A 215 8.12 6.68 6.39
CA PRO A 215 7.92 5.82 5.25
C PRO A 215 8.44 4.40 5.50
N THR A 216 7.66 3.40 5.14
CA THR A 216 8.07 2.00 5.25
C THR A 216 8.23 1.40 3.87
N ILE A 217 9.35 0.71 3.66
CA ILE A 217 9.68 0.11 2.38
C ILE A 217 9.58 -1.41 2.50
N TYR A 218 8.95 -1.99 1.50
CA TYR A 218 8.64 -3.40 1.42
C TYR A 218 9.14 -4.00 0.10
N GLU A 219 9.54 -5.26 0.13
CA GLU A 219 9.81 -6.08 -1.06
C GLU A 219 8.76 -7.17 -1.20
N ARG A 220 8.22 -7.32 -2.41
CA ARG A 220 7.20 -8.30 -2.74
C ARG A 220 7.77 -9.73 -2.69
N VAL A 221 7.06 -10.61 -2.03
CA VAL A 221 7.41 -12.04 -1.93
C VAL A 221 6.45 -12.96 -2.67
N VAL A 222 5.17 -12.59 -2.73
CA VAL A 222 4.12 -13.34 -3.46
C VAL A 222 3.17 -12.35 -4.13
N HIS A 223 2.63 -12.73 -5.30
CA HIS A 223 1.56 -11.98 -5.96
C HIS A 223 0.71 -12.88 -6.85
N ALA A 224 -0.53 -12.44 -7.09
CA ALA A 224 -1.48 -13.05 -8.01
C ALA A 224 -2.38 -11.98 -8.65
N HIS A 225 -2.81 -12.20 -9.90
CA HIS A 225 -3.68 -11.29 -10.67
C HIS A 225 -4.42 -12.05 -11.78
#